data_878626d8791b2cb1142baad7cc193cc9
#
_entry.id   878626d8791b2cb1142baad7cc193cc9
#
_cell.length_a   1.000
_cell.length_b   1.000
_cell.length_c   1.000
_cell.angle_alpha   90.00
_cell.angle_beta   90.00
_cell.angle_gamma   90.00
#
_symmetry.space_group_name_H-M   'P 1'
#
loop_
_entity.id
_entity.type
_entity.pdbx_description
1 polymer ?
#
loop_
_entity_poly.entity_id
_entity_poly.type
_entity_poly.pdbx_seq_one_letter_code
_entity_poly.pdbx_strand_id
1 'polypeptide(L)'
;MNKQVVYFLFVVLFAVCRSHGQTATPTINPQMSYTDEGGNTETEATSISESAPLAVSFSSGAEHVEGWAANYEWRFYRQGQRDTPYAVRHEENTEFTFTESGSHLVELWATFVNGNDTVSYTSDYWKSEATPLSVSIYESKLEFPNAFSPNGDGINDIFKAKDGYKSITEFHATVFNRWGQKIYSWDDPSGGWDGKSNGKDVSQGVYFLLVKARGADGRKFNIKKDINLLRGYTETQTR
;
A
#
# COMPACT_ATOMS: atom_id res chain seq x y z
N MET A 1 74.88 65.97 8.52
CA MET A 1 74.25 64.78 9.18
C MET A 1 72.95 64.52 8.46
N ASN A 2 73.00 63.58 7.43
CA ASN A 2 71.82 63.22 6.68
C ASN A 2 71.22 61.97 7.30
N LYS A 3 69.95 62.07 7.76
CA LYS A 3 69.17 60.93 8.20
C LYS A 3 68.45 60.36 6.97
N GLN A 4 68.87 59.18 6.53
CA GLN A 4 68.10 58.37 5.58
C GLN A 4 66.99 57.62 6.32
N VAL A 5 65.77 57.90 5.92
CA VAL A 5 64.58 57.14 6.39
C VAL A 5 64.34 55.99 5.42
N VAL A 6 64.55 54.77 5.93
CA VAL A 6 64.28 53.54 5.17
C VAL A 6 62.79 53.17 5.40
N TYR A 7 61.96 53.25 4.35
CA TYR A 7 60.60 52.74 4.38
C TYR A 7 60.62 51.21 4.11
N PHE A 8 60.20 50.48 5.14
CA PHE A 8 59.92 49.06 4.98
C PHE A 8 58.50 48.89 4.42
N LEU A 9 58.40 48.44 3.18
CA LEU A 9 57.15 48.10 2.53
C LEU A 9 56.71 46.68 3.01
N PHE A 10 55.73 46.63 3.91
CA PHE A 10 55.12 45.37 4.35
C PHE A 10 54.14 44.93 3.26
N VAL A 11 54.51 43.97 2.44
CA VAL A 11 53.60 43.27 1.49
C VAL A 11 52.84 42.23 2.29
N VAL A 12 51.58 42.53 2.66
CA VAL A 12 50.67 41.58 3.26
C VAL A 12 50.15 40.71 2.13
N LEU A 13 50.69 39.49 2.04
CA LEU A 13 50.17 38.46 1.14
C LEU A 13 48.88 37.89 1.72
N PHE A 14 47.71 38.36 1.22
CA PHE A 14 46.43 37.72 1.55
C PHE A 14 46.41 36.34 0.83
N ALA A 15 46.73 35.28 1.57
CA ALA A 15 46.39 33.94 1.16
C ALA A 15 44.88 33.78 1.19
N VAL A 16 44.23 33.85 0.04
CA VAL A 16 42.81 33.46 -0.11
C VAL A 16 42.78 31.96 0.05
N CYS A 17 42.58 31.50 1.29
CA CYS A 17 42.24 30.13 1.58
C CYS A 17 40.85 29.88 0.97
N ARG A 18 40.78 29.33 -0.26
CA ARG A 18 39.54 28.77 -0.79
C ARG A 18 39.28 27.53 0.07
N SER A 19 38.42 27.62 1.07
CA SER A 19 37.77 26.49 1.67
C SER A 19 36.95 25.84 0.58
N HIS A 20 37.41 24.74 0.01
CA HIS A 20 36.57 23.81 -0.69
C HIS A 20 35.64 23.28 0.39
N GLY A 21 34.43 23.82 0.49
CA GLY A 21 33.39 23.21 1.28
C GLY A 21 33.27 21.76 0.79
N GLN A 22 33.47 20.79 1.68
CA GLN A 22 33.15 19.42 1.37
C GLN A 22 31.64 19.41 1.05
N THR A 23 31.29 19.26 -0.21
CA THR A 23 29.91 18.98 -0.61
C THR A 23 29.51 17.69 0.07
N ALA A 24 28.45 17.75 0.87
CA ALA A 24 27.94 16.55 1.54
C ALA A 24 27.65 15.48 0.48
N THR A 25 27.96 14.22 0.79
CA THR A 25 27.74 13.09 -0.10
C THR A 25 26.23 12.80 -0.17
N PRO A 26 25.64 12.61 -1.35
CA PRO A 26 24.24 12.19 -1.47
C PRO A 26 23.92 10.94 -0.64
N THR A 27 22.79 10.94 0.02
CA THR A 27 22.27 9.80 0.80
C THR A 27 20.84 9.48 0.39
N ILE A 28 20.39 8.25 0.67
CA ILE A 28 18.99 7.82 0.49
C ILE A 28 18.46 7.24 1.81
N ASN A 29 17.16 7.44 2.06
CA ASN A 29 16.44 6.85 3.18
C ASN A 29 15.03 6.44 2.69
N PRO A 30 14.91 5.37 1.89
CA PRO A 30 13.64 5.00 1.28
C PRO A 30 12.62 4.57 2.31
N GLN A 31 11.40 5.07 2.15
CA GLN A 31 10.29 4.86 3.05
C GLN A 31 8.99 4.62 2.27
N MET A 32 7.99 4.07 2.94
CA MET A 32 6.66 3.84 2.42
C MET A 32 5.62 4.62 3.21
N SER A 33 4.55 5.04 2.51
CA SER A 33 3.33 5.51 3.14
C SER A 33 2.12 4.83 2.51
N TYR A 34 1.11 4.52 3.32
CA TYR A 34 -0.13 3.89 2.87
C TYR A 34 -1.28 4.26 3.79
N THR A 35 -2.51 4.07 3.31
CA THR A 35 -3.72 4.23 4.12
C THR A 35 -4.34 2.85 4.33
N ASP A 36 -4.58 2.48 5.58
CA ASP A 36 -5.19 1.20 5.96
C ASP A 36 -6.71 1.17 5.64
N GLU A 37 -7.35 0.01 5.81
CA GLU A 37 -8.79 -0.16 5.63
C GLU A 37 -9.63 0.71 6.59
N GLY A 38 -9.06 1.11 7.71
CA GLY A 38 -9.68 2.02 8.70
C GLY A 38 -9.58 3.50 8.34
N GLY A 39 -8.87 3.85 7.27
CA GLY A 39 -8.63 5.21 6.83
C GLY A 39 -7.48 5.92 7.58
N ASN A 40 -6.66 5.19 8.36
CA ASN A 40 -5.49 5.74 9.01
C ASN A 40 -4.31 5.71 8.03
N THR A 41 -3.59 6.82 7.91
CA THR A 41 -2.41 6.89 7.06
C THR A 41 -1.15 6.69 7.92
N GLU A 42 -0.36 5.67 7.57
CA GLU A 42 0.98 5.47 8.10
C GLU A 42 2.00 6.04 7.15
N THR A 43 3.00 6.70 7.72
CA THR A 43 4.13 7.30 7.00
C THR A 43 5.44 6.73 7.55
N GLU A 44 6.51 6.81 6.73
CA GLU A 44 7.85 6.37 7.13
C GLU A 44 7.93 4.87 7.48
N ALA A 45 7.01 4.07 6.95
CA ALA A 45 7.03 2.62 7.16
C ALA A 45 8.16 1.95 6.37
N THR A 46 8.76 0.92 6.94
CA THR A 46 9.74 0.05 6.27
C THR A 46 9.19 -1.37 6.06
N SER A 47 8.09 -1.71 6.73
CA SER A 47 7.39 -2.99 6.62
C SER A 47 5.88 -2.79 6.76
N ILE A 48 5.11 -3.39 5.85
CA ILE A 48 3.64 -3.31 5.80
C ILE A 48 3.07 -4.72 5.70
N SER A 49 1.92 -4.96 6.34
CA SER A 49 1.16 -6.23 6.22
C SER A 49 -0.32 -5.90 6.13
N GLU A 50 -0.89 -5.98 4.90
CA GLU A 50 -2.26 -5.54 4.60
C GLU A 50 -2.97 -6.41 3.56
N SER A 51 -4.26 -6.13 3.34
CA SER A 51 -5.09 -6.75 2.30
C SER A 51 -4.84 -6.14 0.93
N ALA A 52 -4.97 -6.93 -0.14
CA ALA A 52 -5.04 -6.41 -1.51
C ALA A 52 -6.49 -5.97 -1.86
N PRO A 53 -6.63 -4.99 -2.78
CA PRO A 53 -5.57 -4.20 -3.39
C PRO A 53 -5.01 -3.16 -2.42
N LEU A 54 -3.69 -3.01 -2.38
CA LEU A 54 -3.01 -2.05 -1.50
C LEU A 54 -2.20 -1.06 -2.34
N ALA A 55 -2.58 0.21 -2.32
CA ALA A 55 -1.80 1.29 -2.91
C ALA A 55 -0.76 1.80 -1.89
N VAL A 56 0.50 1.86 -2.30
CA VAL A 56 1.62 2.29 -1.47
C VAL A 56 2.40 3.36 -2.23
N SER A 57 2.67 4.48 -1.57
CA SER A 57 3.55 5.54 -2.05
C SER A 57 4.95 5.31 -1.50
N PHE A 58 5.95 5.46 -2.36
CA PHE A 58 7.37 5.28 -2.04
C PHE A 58 8.10 6.60 -2.17
N SER A 59 8.88 6.98 -1.14
CA SER A 59 9.74 8.16 -1.12
C SER A 59 11.20 7.74 -1.05
N SER A 60 12.06 8.37 -1.85
CA SER A 60 13.50 8.12 -1.86
C SER A 60 14.19 8.57 -0.58
N GLY A 61 13.67 9.58 0.09
CA GLY A 61 14.35 10.24 1.20
C GLY A 61 15.76 10.71 0.85
N ALA A 62 15.97 11.11 -0.43
CA ALA A 62 17.27 11.53 -0.91
C ALA A 62 17.66 12.90 -0.34
N GLU A 63 18.85 13.00 0.22
CA GLU A 63 19.41 14.23 0.80
C GLU A 63 20.78 14.55 0.19
N HIS A 64 21.19 15.83 0.29
CA HIS A 64 22.48 16.33 -0.19
C HIS A 64 22.71 16.13 -1.71
N VAL A 65 21.63 16.24 -2.49
CA VAL A 65 21.65 15.97 -3.95
C VAL A 65 21.91 17.21 -4.80
N GLU A 66 22.07 18.38 -4.19
CA GLU A 66 22.30 19.64 -4.91
C GLU A 66 23.58 19.58 -5.73
N GLY A 67 23.46 19.81 -7.04
CA GLY A 67 24.57 19.76 -7.98
C GLY A 67 24.95 18.36 -8.47
N TRP A 68 24.21 17.32 -8.05
CA TRP A 68 24.36 15.95 -8.56
C TRP A 68 23.28 15.64 -9.59
N ALA A 69 23.67 14.98 -10.66
CA ALA A 69 22.73 14.34 -11.58
C ALA A 69 22.29 13.00 -10.95
N ALA A 70 20.99 12.83 -10.70
CA ALA A 70 20.44 11.67 -10.05
C ALA A 70 19.70 10.75 -11.02
N ASN A 71 19.87 9.44 -10.86
CA ASN A 71 19.08 8.42 -11.51
C ASN A 71 18.50 7.50 -10.43
N TYR A 72 17.18 7.30 -10.45
CA TYR A 72 16.46 6.48 -9.50
C TYR A 72 15.82 5.30 -10.21
N GLU A 73 15.80 4.14 -9.55
CA GLU A 73 15.17 2.92 -10.05
C GLU A 73 14.59 2.11 -8.89
N TRP A 74 13.27 2.17 -8.71
CA TRP A 74 12.53 1.33 -7.78
C TRP A 74 12.33 -0.05 -8.37
N ARG A 75 12.79 -1.08 -7.67
CA ARG A 75 12.72 -2.48 -8.08
C ARG A 75 11.84 -3.28 -7.15
N PHE A 76 10.82 -3.93 -7.70
CA PHE A 76 9.84 -4.73 -6.97
C PHE A 76 10.10 -6.22 -7.21
N TYR A 77 10.29 -6.98 -6.14
CA TYR A 77 10.61 -8.39 -6.18
C TYR A 77 9.60 -9.21 -5.40
N ARG A 78 9.43 -10.49 -5.74
CA ARG A 78 8.84 -11.47 -4.84
C ARG A 78 9.91 -11.96 -3.86
N GLN A 79 9.52 -12.18 -2.62
CA GLN A 79 10.43 -12.78 -1.64
C GLN A 79 10.96 -14.13 -2.17
N GLY A 80 12.28 -14.31 -2.08
CA GLY A 80 12.97 -15.49 -2.63
C GLY A 80 13.30 -15.42 -4.13
N GLN A 81 12.95 -14.35 -4.85
CA GLN A 81 13.22 -14.13 -6.27
C GLN A 81 13.83 -12.75 -6.53
N ARG A 82 14.96 -12.43 -5.85
CA ARG A 82 15.61 -11.11 -5.94
C ARG A 82 16.47 -10.90 -7.21
N ASP A 83 16.64 -11.92 -8.05
CA ASP A 83 17.47 -11.79 -9.24
C ASP A 83 16.74 -11.04 -10.38
N THR A 84 15.41 -11.11 -10.40
CA THR A 84 14.60 -10.49 -11.46
C THR A 84 13.43 -9.74 -10.84
N PRO A 85 13.40 -8.39 -10.91
CA PRO A 85 12.25 -7.62 -10.49
C PRO A 85 11.05 -7.90 -11.41
N TYR A 86 9.85 -8.03 -10.83
CA TYR A 86 8.62 -8.16 -11.63
C TYR A 86 8.07 -6.80 -12.08
N ALA A 87 8.51 -5.71 -11.45
CA ALA A 87 8.21 -4.34 -11.86
C ALA A 87 9.38 -3.42 -11.56
N VAL A 88 9.53 -2.36 -12.38
CA VAL A 88 10.52 -1.31 -12.23
C VAL A 88 9.86 0.05 -12.44
N ARG A 89 10.29 1.08 -11.68
CA ARG A 89 9.89 2.48 -11.81
C ARG A 89 11.13 3.36 -11.75
N HIS A 90 11.15 4.46 -12.51
CA HIS A 90 12.36 5.30 -12.66
C HIS A 90 12.20 6.72 -12.11
N GLU A 91 11.16 6.99 -11.35
CA GLU A 91 10.91 8.27 -10.69
C GLU A 91 11.65 8.33 -9.34
N GLU A 92 11.93 9.52 -8.84
CA GLU A 92 12.48 9.74 -7.50
C GLU A 92 11.53 9.20 -6.42
N ASN A 93 10.25 9.57 -6.52
CA ASN A 93 9.17 9.05 -5.68
C ASN A 93 8.14 8.39 -6.60
N THR A 94 7.55 7.28 -6.18
CA THR A 94 6.64 6.50 -7.03
C THR A 94 5.49 5.92 -6.22
N GLU A 95 4.48 5.43 -6.93
CA GLU A 95 3.37 4.69 -6.36
C GLU A 95 3.26 3.31 -7.00
N PHE A 96 2.83 2.33 -6.20
CA PHE A 96 2.59 0.98 -6.69
C PHE A 96 1.40 0.34 -5.97
N THR A 97 0.52 -0.32 -6.73
CA THR A 97 -0.62 -1.05 -6.16
C THR A 97 -0.33 -2.55 -6.17
N PHE A 98 -0.27 -3.14 -4.99
CA PHE A 98 -0.10 -4.58 -4.81
C PHE A 98 -1.45 -5.27 -4.95
N THR A 99 -1.56 -6.17 -5.91
CA THR A 99 -2.80 -6.94 -6.22
C THR A 99 -2.61 -8.44 -6.06
N GLU A 100 -1.42 -8.90 -5.70
CA GLU A 100 -1.10 -10.31 -5.54
C GLU A 100 -0.65 -10.61 -4.10
N SER A 101 -1.16 -11.70 -3.52
CA SER A 101 -0.79 -12.14 -2.17
C SER A 101 0.65 -12.63 -2.09
N GLY A 102 1.21 -12.55 -0.90
CA GLY A 102 2.56 -12.97 -0.59
C GLY A 102 3.45 -11.82 -0.14
N SER A 103 4.72 -12.12 0.07
CA SER A 103 5.71 -11.13 0.51
C SER A 103 6.47 -10.56 -0.68
N HIS A 104 6.50 -9.25 -0.73
CA HIS A 104 7.20 -8.46 -1.74
C HIS A 104 8.33 -7.68 -1.08
N LEU A 105 9.45 -7.55 -1.79
CA LEU A 105 10.59 -6.73 -1.40
C LEU A 105 10.73 -5.57 -2.39
N VAL A 106 11.03 -4.38 -1.88
CA VAL A 106 11.20 -3.20 -2.71
C VAL A 106 12.55 -2.56 -2.38
N GLU A 107 13.35 -2.34 -3.42
CA GLU A 107 14.66 -1.70 -3.34
C GLU A 107 14.64 -0.42 -4.17
N LEU A 108 15.22 0.65 -3.65
CA LEU A 108 15.56 1.83 -4.43
C LEU A 108 17.02 1.75 -4.86
N TRP A 109 17.28 1.57 -6.14
CA TRP A 109 18.61 1.76 -6.69
C TRP A 109 18.75 3.20 -7.10
N ALA A 110 19.78 3.87 -6.58
CA ALA A 110 20.04 5.27 -6.88
C ALA A 110 21.51 5.47 -7.27
N THR A 111 21.77 6.31 -8.25
CA THR A 111 23.11 6.71 -8.69
C THR A 111 23.16 8.21 -8.86
N PHE A 112 24.13 8.84 -8.21
CA PHE A 112 24.38 10.27 -8.22
C PHE A 112 25.74 10.55 -8.85
N VAL A 113 25.78 11.49 -9.80
CA VAL A 113 27.01 11.85 -10.55
C VAL A 113 27.24 13.35 -10.49
N ASN A 114 28.45 13.75 -10.09
CA ASN A 114 28.90 15.15 -10.14
C ASN A 114 30.31 15.21 -10.71
N GLY A 115 30.44 15.59 -11.98
CA GLY A 115 31.71 15.57 -12.68
C GLY A 115 32.30 14.18 -12.78
N ASN A 116 33.39 13.92 -12.07
CA ASN A 116 34.06 12.61 -12.02
C ASN A 116 33.64 11.78 -10.80
N ASP A 117 32.88 12.35 -9.87
CA ASP A 117 32.45 11.68 -8.66
C ASP A 117 31.14 10.93 -8.89
N THR A 118 31.06 9.72 -8.36
CA THR A 118 29.86 8.88 -8.44
C THR A 118 29.57 8.24 -7.07
N VAL A 119 28.31 8.33 -6.64
CA VAL A 119 27.77 7.64 -5.46
C VAL A 119 26.66 6.72 -5.91
N SER A 120 26.69 5.45 -5.52
CA SER A 120 25.73 4.46 -5.98
C SER A 120 25.22 3.58 -4.85
N TYR A 121 23.89 3.45 -4.78
CA TYR A 121 23.14 2.58 -3.90
C TYR A 121 22.46 1.52 -4.76
N THR A 122 23.15 0.43 -5.06
CA THR A 122 22.70 -0.62 -5.97
C THR A 122 22.70 -1.99 -5.30
N SER A 123 22.82 -3.06 -6.05
CA SER A 123 22.76 -4.44 -5.56
C SER A 123 23.63 -4.71 -4.32
N ASP A 124 24.85 -4.18 -4.29
CA ASP A 124 25.79 -4.47 -3.20
C ASP A 124 25.38 -3.77 -1.91
N TYR A 125 24.86 -2.54 -2.01
CA TYR A 125 24.29 -1.82 -0.88
C TYR A 125 23.13 -2.61 -0.24
N TRP A 126 22.18 -3.10 -1.04
CA TRP A 126 21.02 -3.84 -0.57
C TRP A 126 21.34 -5.27 -0.09
N LYS A 127 22.50 -5.82 -0.44
CA LYS A 127 22.95 -7.13 0.04
C LYS A 127 23.69 -7.08 1.36
N SER A 128 24.41 -5.99 1.64
CA SER A 128 25.37 -5.93 2.74
C SER A 128 25.12 -4.80 3.74
N GLU A 129 24.48 -3.69 3.34
CA GLU A 129 24.41 -2.48 4.16
C GLU A 129 22.98 -2.11 4.56
N ALA A 130 21.96 -2.49 3.76
CA ALA A 130 20.58 -2.12 3.99
C ALA A 130 19.62 -3.30 3.91
N THR A 131 18.45 -3.13 4.55
CA THR A 131 17.34 -4.07 4.46
C THR A 131 16.31 -3.51 3.48
N PRO A 132 15.85 -4.29 2.46
CA PRO A 132 14.78 -3.87 1.57
C PRO A 132 13.49 -3.54 2.32
N LEU A 133 12.71 -2.61 1.77
CA LEU A 133 11.34 -2.39 2.21
C LEU A 133 10.52 -3.66 1.97
N SER A 134 9.60 -3.99 2.88
CA SER A 134 8.83 -5.22 2.84
C SER A 134 7.33 -4.96 2.83
N VAL A 135 6.61 -5.53 1.84
CA VAL A 135 5.16 -5.48 1.77
C VAL A 135 4.61 -6.90 1.74
N SER A 136 3.86 -7.28 2.76
CA SER A 136 3.20 -8.58 2.87
C SER A 136 1.71 -8.44 2.63
N ILE A 137 1.21 -9.05 1.57
CA ILE A 137 -0.21 -9.05 1.22
C ILE A 137 -0.84 -10.36 1.70
N TYR A 138 -1.89 -10.23 2.51
CA TYR A 138 -2.60 -11.39 3.08
C TYR A 138 -3.18 -12.30 2.01
N GLU A 139 -3.31 -13.59 2.32
CA GLU A 139 -4.10 -14.54 1.54
C GLU A 139 -5.58 -14.16 1.57
N SER A 140 -6.30 -14.54 0.52
CA SER A 140 -7.72 -14.22 0.40
C SER A 140 -8.58 -15.00 1.37
N LYS A 141 -9.57 -14.32 1.95
CA LYS A 141 -10.60 -14.90 2.81
C LYS A 141 -11.95 -14.26 2.50
N LEU A 142 -13.00 -15.08 2.35
CA LEU A 142 -14.35 -14.58 2.11
C LEU A 142 -15.38 -15.57 2.68
N GLU A 143 -16.20 -15.09 3.60
CA GLU A 143 -17.27 -15.85 4.24
C GLU A 143 -18.54 -15.02 4.37
N PHE A 144 -19.71 -15.68 4.43
CA PHE A 144 -21.00 -15.03 4.64
C PHE A 144 -21.76 -15.63 5.84
N PRO A 145 -22.60 -14.84 6.53
CA PRO A 145 -23.51 -15.35 7.54
C PRO A 145 -24.60 -16.22 6.91
N ASN A 146 -25.38 -16.92 7.75
CA ASN A 146 -26.51 -17.75 7.32
C ASN A 146 -27.85 -17.01 7.39
N ALA A 147 -27.89 -15.92 8.16
CA ALA A 147 -29.12 -15.17 8.45
C ALA A 147 -28.79 -13.71 8.70
N PHE A 148 -29.80 -12.84 8.59
CA PHE A 148 -29.76 -11.45 9.02
C PHE A 148 -31.17 -10.99 9.41
N SER A 149 -31.25 -9.88 10.15
CA SER A 149 -32.49 -9.35 10.71
C SER A 149 -32.62 -7.85 10.45
N PRO A 150 -33.10 -7.42 9.27
CA PRO A 150 -33.25 -6.00 8.95
C PRO A 150 -34.45 -5.39 9.68
N ASN A 151 -34.32 -5.18 11.00
CA ASN A 151 -35.33 -4.65 11.91
C ASN A 151 -35.01 -3.21 12.36
N GLY A 152 -33.83 -2.67 12.02
CA GLY A 152 -33.40 -1.31 12.34
C GLY A 152 -32.81 -1.14 13.74
N ASP A 153 -32.40 -2.22 14.39
CA ASP A 153 -31.78 -2.17 15.73
C ASP A 153 -30.23 -1.94 15.66
N GLY A 154 -29.66 -1.88 14.46
CA GLY A 154 -28.22 -1.70 14.22
C GLY A 154 -27.41 -2.98 14.25
N ILE A 155 -28.06 -4.15 14.47
CA ILE A 155 -27.40 -5.45 14.56
C ILE A 155 -27.89 -6.36 13.43
N ASN A 156 -26.98 -6.83 12.58
CA ASN A 156 -27.31 -7.73 11.47
C ASN A 156 -28.42 -7.21 10.53
N ASP A 157 -28.57 -5.88 10.41
CA ASP A 157 -29.55 -5.26 9.52
C ASP A 157 -29.20 -5.41 8.03
N ILE A 158 -27.91 -5.62 7.73
CA ILE A 158 -27.38 -5.77 6.36
C ILE A 158 -26.77 -7.15 6.22
N PHE A 159 -27.22 -7.90 5.21
CA PHE A 159 -26.57 -9.13 4.81
C PHE A 159 -25.35 -8.84 3.94
N LYS A 160 -24.16 -9.02 4.49
CA LYS A 160 -22.88 -8.75 3.84
C LYS A 160 -21.87 -9.86 4.13
N ALA A 161 -20.67 -9.77 3.51
CA ALA A 161 -19.54 -10.62 3.91
C ALA A 161 -19.26 -10.44 5.42
N LYS A 162 -18.83 -11.51 6.07
CA LYS A 162 -18.40 -11.44 7.48
C LYS A 162 -17.18 -10.53 7.59
N ASP A 163 -17.10 -9.79 8.69
CA ASP A 163 -15.92 -9.00 9.01
C ASP A 163 -14.65 -9.87 9.00
N GLY A 164 -13.54 -9.29 8.56
CA GLY A 164 -12.28 -10.01 8.39
C GLY A 164 -12.16 -10.77 7.06
N TYR A 165 -12.98 -10.45 6.03
CA TYR A 165 -12.62 -10.80 4.66
C TYR A 165 -11.30 -10.11 4.29
N LYS A 166 -10.50 -10.72 3.40
CA LYS A 166 -9.16 -10.22 3.07
C LYS A 166 -8.85 -10.44 1.59
N SER A 167 -8.14 -9.49 1.01
CA SER A 167 -7.48 -9.61 -0.29
C SER A 167 -8.42 -10.11 -1.40
N ILE A 168 -9.62 -9.53 -1.51
CA ILE A 168 -10.58 -9.80 -2.57
C ILE A 168 -10.42 -8.75 -3.66
N THR A 169 -9.99 -9.16 -4.84
CA THR A 169 -9.67 -8.28 -5.98
C THR A 169 -10.80 -8.16 -7.00
N GLU A 170 -11.66 -9.16 -7.06
CA GLU A 170 -12.87 -9.14 -7.89
C GLU A 170 -14.03 -9.68 -7.05
N PHE A 171 -15.19 -9.04 -7.13
CA PHE A 171 -16.36 -9.47 -6.35
C PHE A 171 -17.66 -9.15 -7.07
N HIS A 172 -18.58 -10.11 -7.08
CA HIS A 172 -19.96 -9.92 -7.49
C HIS A 172 -20.87 -10.86 -6.72
N ALA A 173 -21.87 -10.29 -6.02
CA ALA A 173 -22.87 -11.03 -5.30
C ALA A 173 -24.26 -10.78 -5.85
N THR A 174 -25.10 -11.81 -5.87
CA THR A 174 -26.49 -11.74 -6.34
C THR A 174 -27.39 -12.52 -5.39
N VAL A 175 -28.53 -11.91 -5.04
CA VAL A 175 -29.59 -12.55 -4.24
C VAL A 175 -30.77 -12.89 -5.14
N PHE A 176 -31.27 -14.11 -4.98
CA PHE A 176 -32.45 -14.63 -5.69
C PHE A 176 -33.55 -15.00 -4.69
N ASN A 177 -34.80 -14.87 -5.14
CA ASN A 177 -35.94 -15.44 -4.41
C ASN A 177 -36.09 -16.94 -4.72
N ARG A 178 -37.08 -17.61 -4.06
CA ARG A 178 -37.36 -19.06 -4.23
C ARG A 178 -37.74 -19.47 -5.66
N TRP A 179 -38.12 -18.54 -6.52
CA TRP A 179 -38.46 -18.80 -7.91
C TRP A 179 -37.28 -18.56 -8.87
N GLY A 180 -36.08 -18.28 -8.32
CA GLY A 180 -34.90 -18.00 -9.12
C GLY A 180 -34.85 -16.59 -9.73
N GLN A 181 -35.73 -15.70 -9.34
CA GLN A 181 -35.73 -14.32 -9.81
C GLN A 181 -34.69 -13.53 -9.01
N LYS A 182 -33.80 -12.82 -9.72
CA LYS A 182 -32.85 -11.89 -9.12
C LYS A 182 -33.59 -10.72 -8.47
N ILE A 183 -33.24 -10.41 -7.22
CA ILE A 183 -33.87 -9.33 -6.45
C ILE A 183 -32.88 -8.25 -6.02
N TYR A 184 -31.58 -8.60 -5.90
CA TYR A 184 -30.55 -7.64 -5.52
C TYR A 184 -29.17 -8.09 -6.03
N SER A 185 -28.23 -7.17 -6.21
CA SER A 185 -26.81 -7.47 -6.45
C SER A 185 -25.91 -6.31 -6.04
N TRP A 186 -24.65 -6.65 -5.69
CA TRP A 186 -23.63 -5.67 -5.36
C TRP A 186 -22.24 -6.19 -5.74
N ASP A 187 -21.26 -5.27 -5.88
CA ASP A 187 -19.94 -5.53 -6.45
C ASP A 187 -18.78 -5.22 -5.50
N ASP A 188 -19.04 -4.98 -4.22
CA ASP A 188 -18.03 -4.69 -3.20
C ASP A 188 -18.25 -5.59 -1.96
N PRO A 189 -17.24 -6.31 -1.45
CA PRO A 189 -17.38 -7.16 -0.26
C PRO A 189 -17.89 -6.40 0.97
N SER A 190 -17.59 -5.10 1.11
CA SER A 190 -18.05 -4.23 2.19
C SER A 190 -19.53 -3.86 2.06
N GLY A 191 -20.06 -3.91 0.84
CA GLY A 191 -21.47 -3.70 0.57
C GLY A 191 -22.33 -4.86 1.04
N GLY A 192 -23.65 -4.72 0.89
CA GLY A 192 -24.58 -5.76 1.32
C GLY A 192 -26.02 -5.49 0.93
N TRP A 193 -26.91 -6.43 1.28
CA TRP A 193 -28.33 -6.38 1.03
C TRP A 193 -29.12 -6.04 2.29
N ASP A 194 -29.96 -5.02 2.24
CA ASP A 194 -30.80 -4.51 3.33
C ASP A 194 -32.17 -5.21 3.45
N GLY A 195 -32.40 -6.28 2.73
CA GLY A 195 -33.69 -6.98 2.72
C GLY A 195 -34.77 -6.31 1.87
N LYS A 196 -34.36 -5.42 0.92
CA LYS A 196 -35.29 -4.76 0.01
C LYS A 196 -35.08 -5.19 -1.44
N SER A 197 -36.12 -5.06 -2.24
CA SER A 197 -36.08 -5.15 -3.70
C SER A 197 -36.79 -3.94 -4.28
N ASN A 198 -36.09 -3.16 -5.13
CA ASN A 198 -36.59 -1.91 -5.70
C ASN A 198 -37.14 -0.93 -4.63
N GLY A 199 -36.44 -0.81 -3.50
CA GLY A 199 -36.80 0.09 -2.39
C GLY A 199 -37.95 -0.39 -1.50
N LYS A 200 -38.53 -1.58 -1.76
CA LYS A 200 -39.61 -2.16 -0.96
C LYS A 200 -39.11 -3.37 -0.18
N ASP A 201 -39.54 -3.48 1.06
CA ASP A 201 -39.27 -4.63 1.90
C ASP A 201 -39.74 -5.92 1.26
N VAL A 202 -38.87 -6.94 1.23
CA VAL A 202 -39.27 -8.28 0.83
C VAL A 202 -39.76 -9.08 2.06
N SER A 203 -40.57 -10.10 1.83
CA SER A 203 -41.12 -10.94 2.90
C SER A 203 -40.02 -11.70 3.66
N GLN A 204 -40.24 -11.95 4.96
CA GLN A 204 -39.42 -12.88 5.72
C GLN A 204 -39.41 -14.27 5.05
N GLY A 205 -38.26 -14.94 5.10
CA GLY A 205 -38.10 -16.27 4.51
C GLY A 205 -36.70 -16.56 4.01
N VAL A 206 -36.61 -17.59 3.17
CA VAL A 206 -35.34 -18.08 2.61
C VAL A 206 -35.12 -17.45 1.22
N TYR A 207 -33.92 -16.94 1.04
CA TYR A 207 -33.37 -16.41 -0.21
C TYR A 207 -32.09 -17.15 -0.57
N PHE A 208 -31.58 -16.96 -1.77
CA PHE A 208 -30.40 -17.67 -2.27
C PHE A 208 -29.32 -16.68 -2.67
N LEU A 209 -28.12 -16.87 -2.12
CA LEU A 209 -26.94 -16.10 -2.46
C LEU A 209 -26.14 -16.85 -3.53
N LEU A 210 -25.69 -16.11 -4.53
CA LEU A 210 -24.63 -16.53 -5.44
C LEU A 210 -23.52 -15.48 -5.41
N VAL A 211 -22.29 -15.87 -5.03
CA VAL A 211 -21.11 -15.01 -5.09
C VAL A 211 -20.11 -15.57 -6.07
N LYS A 212 -19.58 -14.71 -6.92
CA LYS A 212 -18.39 -14.94 -7.73
C LYS A 212 -17.35 -13.93 -7.32
N ALA A 213 -16.21 -14.39 -6.82
CA ALA A 213 -15.13 -13.53 -6.39
C ALA A 213 -13.78 -14.13 -6.71
N ARG A 214 -12.74 -13.30 -6.72
CA ARG A 214 -11.36 -13.71 -6.89
C ARG A 214 -10.50 -13.10 -5.81
N GLY A 215 -9.63 -13.90 -5.24
CA GLY A 215 -8.63 -13.47 -4.28
C GLY A 215 -7.32 -13.08 -4.96
N ALA A 216 -6.53 -12.27 -4.25
CA ALA A 216 -5.18 -11.88 -4.66
C ALA A 216 -4.20 -13.06 -4.78
N ASP A 217 -4.49 -14.16 -4.11
CA ASP A 217 -3.79 -15.45 -4.22
C ASP A 217 -4.25 -16.30 -5.42
N GLY A 218 -5.11 -15.75 -6.29
CA GLY A 218 -5.70 -16.43 -7.44
C GLY A 218 -6.85 -17.36 -7.10
N ARG A 219 -7.22 -17.52 -5.82
CA ARG A 219 -8.36 -18.34 -5.38
C ARG A 219 -9.66 -17.82 -5.98
N LYS A 220 -10.47 -18.71 -6.51
CA LYS A 220 -11.81 -18.42 -7.02
C LYS A 220 -12.85 -18.82 -5.99
N PHE A 221 -13.70 -17.90 -5.61
CA PHE A 221 -14.84 -18.12 -4.73
C PHE A 221 -16.10 -18.23 -5.57
N ASN A 222 -16.78 -19.39 -5.49
CA ASN A 222 -18.09 -19.65 -6.09
C ASN A 222 -19.02 -20.08 -4.96
N ILE A 223 -19.50 -19.11 -4.17
CA ILE A 223 -20.31 -19.39 -3.00
C ILE A 223 -21.77 -19.42 -3.40
N LYS A 224 -22.45 -20.53 -3.06
CA LYS A 224 -23.89 -20.72 -3.17
C LYS A 224 -24.39 -21.03 -1.77
N LYS A 225 -25.34 -20.23 -1.27
CA LYS A 225 -25.76 -20.30 0.10
C LYS A 225 -27.21 -19.84 0.29
N ASP A 226 -27.92 -20.46 1.22
CA ASP A 226 -29.21 -19.98 1.67
C ASP A 226 -29.03 -18.81 2.63
N ILE A 227 -29.94 -17.83 2.54
CA ILE A 227 -30.03 -16.67 3.42
C ILE A 227 -31.37 -16.70 4.14
N ASN A 228 -31.37 -16.73 5.46
CA ASN A 228 -32.58 -16.59 6.26
C ASN A 228 -32.80 -15.12 6.61
N LEU A 229 -33.83 -14.50 6.04
CA LEU A 229 -34.25 -13.15 6.39
C LEU A 229 -35.28 -13.22 7.51
N LEU A 230 -34.99 -12.61 8.68
CA LEU A 230 -35.72 -12.73 9.92
C LEU A 230 -36.17 -11.33 10.41
N ARG A 231 -37.34 -10.81 9.97
CA ARG A 231 -37.78 -9.45 10.33
C ARG A 231 -38.29 -9.27 11.75
N GLY A 232 -38.74 -10.34 12.36
CA GLY A 232 -39.29 -10.32 13.73
C GLY A 232 -38.31 -10.70 14.83
N TYR A 233 -37.03 -10.92 14.48
CA TYR A 233 -36.02 -11.34 15.44
C TYR A 233 -35.31 -10.13 16.03
N THR A 234 -35.29 -10.01 17.36
CA THR A 234 -34.53 -8.99 18.10
C THR A 234 -33.45 -9.72 18.90
N GLU A 235 -32.17 -9.41 18.64
CA GLU A 235 -31.09 -9.96 19.46
C GLU A 235 -31.10 -9.30 20.85
N THR A 236 -31.25 -10.09 21.89
CA THR A 236 -31.09 -9.62 23.27
C THR A 236 -29.59 -9.58 23.55
N GLN A 237 -29.03 -8.39 23.73
CA GLN A 237 -27.66 -8.25 24.20
C GLN A 237 -27.54 -8.88 25.59
N THR A 238 -26.90 -10.03 25.68
CA THR A 238 -26.44 -10.56 26.97
C THR A 238 -25.23 -9.72 27.40
N ARG A 239 -25.42 -8.92 28.44
CA ARG A 239 -24.38 -8.15 29.14
C ARG A 239 -23.41 -9.07 29.85
#